data_30bba640880a48e9394b884695390e4b
#
_entry.id   30bba640880a48e9394b884695390e4b
#
_cell.length_a   1.000
_cell.length_b   1.000
_cell.length_c   1.000
_cell.angle_alpha   90.00
_cell.angle_beta   90.00
_cell.angle_gamma   90.00
#
_symmetry.space_group_name_H-M   'P 1'
#
loop_
_entity.id
_entity.type
_entity.pdbx_description
1 polymer ?
#
loop_
_entity_poly.entity_id
_entity_poly.type
_entity_poly.pdbx_seq_one_letter_code
_entity_poly.pdbx_strand_id
1 'polypeptide(L)'
;MYDNESQEMYLETILKLQSSKGKVRAIDVAEEMGYSRPSVSRAVGIMKNDGLIEVSKNRTIQLTDLGRKKAENVFARHKFITEVLMKIGLERAAAEENACRIEHVITQEAFDAIQKYFGK
;
A
#
# COMPACT_ATOMS: atom_id res chain seq x y z
N MET A 1 9.02 -13.87 1.03
CA MET A 1 9.45 -13.52 -0.35
C MET A 1 8.96 -12.12 -0.71
N TYR A 2 9.85 -11.30 -1.28
CA TYR A 2 9.48 -9.97 -1.71
C TYR A 2 8.95 -10.03 -3.14
N ASP A 3 7.69 -9.70 -3.32
CA ASP A 3 7.05 -9.70 -4.63
C ASP A 3 6.27 -8.39 -4.82
N ASN A 4 5.55 -8.27 -5.93
CA ASN A 4 4.83 -7.06 -6.25
C ASN A 4 3.73 -6.75 -5.23
N GLU A 5 3.07 -7.79 -4.72
CA GLU A 5 2.04 -7.62 -3.69
C GLU A 5 2.64 -7.06 -2.40
N SER A 6 3.76 -7.64 -1.95
CA SER A 6 4.47 -7.16 -0.76
C SER A 6 4.94 -5.73 -0.94
N GLN A 7 5.46 -5.40 -2.12
CA GLN A 7 5.92 -4.05 -2.42
C GLN A 7 4.78 -3.04 -2.30
N GLU A 8 3.62 -3.38 -2.83
CA GLU A 8 2.45 -2.50 -2.77
C GLU A 8 2.01 -2.30 -1.32
N MET A 9 2.02 -3.35 -0.52
CA MET A 9 1.67 -3.25 0.90
C MET A 9 2.62 -2.33 1.65
N TYR A 10 3.92 -2.45 1.40
CA TYR A 10 4.91 -1.56 2.03
C TYR A 10 4.70 -0.12 1.63
N LEU A 11 4.50 0.15 0.35
CA LEU A 11 4.32 1.52 -0.15
C LEU A 11 3.05 2.15 0.42
N GLU A 12 1.97 1.40 0.47
CA GLU A 12 0.72 1.88 1.05
C GLU A 12 0.90 2.20 2.53
N THR A 13 1.59 1.34 3.26
CA THR A 13 1.85 1.54 4.69
C THR A 13 2.69 2.79 4.91
N ILE A 14 3.73 2.99 4.11
CA ILE A 14 4.58 4.19 4.21
C ILE A 14 3.76 5.44 3.97
N LEU A 15 2.90 5.43 2.95
CA LEU A 15 2.04 6.57 2.65
C LEU A 15 1.12 6.90 3.81
N LYS A 16 0.49 5.89 4.39
CA LYS A 16 -0.40 6.07 5.56
C LYS A 16 0.37 6.65 6.75
N LEU A 17 1.54 6.11 7.03
CA LEU A 17 2.34 6.57 8.15
C LEU A 17 2.83 8.00 7.96
N GLN A 18 3.20 8.38 6.74
CA GLN A 18 3.58 9.75 6.45
C GLN A 18 2.45 10.72 6.74
N SER A 19 1.23 10.32 6.42
CA SER A 19 0.04 11.16 6.66
C SER A 19 -0.24 11.33 8.14
N SER A 20 0.04 10.33 8.96
CA SER A 20 -0.28 10.36 10.39
C SER A 20 0.88 10.82 11.26
N LYS A 21 2.12 10.49 10.91
CA LYS A 21 3.30 10.78 11.75
C LYS A 21 4.23 11.83 11.15
N GLY A 22 4.21 12.01 9.84
CA GLY A 22 5.12 12.88 9.14
C GLY A 22 6.42 12.19 8.79
N LYS A 23 7.24 11.86 9.78
CA LYS A 23 8.51 11.17 9.55
C LYS A 23 8.34 9.68 9.79
N VAL A 24 8.80 8.87 8.82
CA VAL A 24 8.65 7.43 8.86
C VAL A 24 10.02 6.76 8.81
N ARG A 25 10.24 5.81 9.70
CA ARG A 25 11.45 5.00 9.74
C ARG A 25 11.08 3.54 9.57
N ALA A 26 12.08 2.71 9.29
CA ALA A 26 11.85 1.27 9.11
C ALA A 26 11.16 0.63 10.32
N ILE A 27 11.50 1.10 11.54
CA ILE A 27 10.86 0.56 12.75
C ILE A 27 9.37 0.85 12.78
N ASP A 28 8.95 2.03 12.30
CA ASP A 28 7.54 2.38 12.24
C ASP A 28 6.78 1.45 11.30
N VAL A 29 7.40 1.14 10.15
CA VAL A 29 6.82 0.21 9.19
C VAL A 29 6.71 -1.19 9.78
N ALA A 30 7.78 -1.64 10.45
CA ALA A 30 7.80 -2.97 11.08
C ALA A 30 6.69 -3.10 12.12
N GLU A 31 6.52 -2.09 12.96
CA GLU A 31 5.49 -2.11 13.99
C GLU A 31 4.09 -2.10 13.37
N GLU A 32 3.88 -1.27 12.37
CA GLU A 32 2.57 -1.15 11.72
C GLU A 32 2.16 -2.45 11.02
N MET A 33 3.11 -3.09 10.35
CA MET A 33 2.83 -4.31 9.57
C MET A 33 2.95 -5.60 10.37
N GLY A 34 3.56 -5.53 11.55
CA GLY A 34 3.80 -6.72 12.36
C GLY A 34 4.89 -7.62 11.77
N TYR A 35 5.82 -7.05 11.01
CA TYR A 35 6.91 -7.79 10.38
C TYR A 35 8.20 -7.60 11.16
N SER A 36 9.15 -8.52 10.98
CA SER A 36 10.44 -8.44 11.65
C SER A 36 11.29 -7.32 11.07
N ARG A 37 12.20 -6.78 11.88
CA ARG A 37 13.11 -5.74 11.41
C ARG A 37 13.97 -6.18 10.22
N PRO A 38 14.55 -7.40 10.22
CA PRO A 38 15.32 -7.86 9.05
C PRO A 38 14.50 -7.90 7.78
N SER A 39 13.22 -8.33 7.85
CA SER A 39 12.34 -8.37 6.68
C SER A 39 12.10 -6.98 6.13
N VAL A 40 11.79 -6.03 7.02
CA VAL A 40 11.52 -4.65 6.61
C VAL A 40 12.79 -4.00 6.06
N SER A 41 13.94 -4.23 6.70
CA SER A 41 15.20 -3.69 6.24
C SER A 41 15.54 -4.16 4.83
N ARG A 42 15.29 -5.45 4.55
CA ARG A 42 15.50 -6.01 3.21
C ARG A 42 14.59 -5.35 2.19
N ALA A 43 13.31 -5.21 2.53
CA ALA A 43 12.33 -4.58 1.64
C ALA A 43 12.69 -3.13 1.36
N VAL A 44 13.13 -2.40 2.38
CA VAL A 44 13.55 -1.00 2.24
C VAL A 44 14.72 -0.92 1.25
N GLY A 45 15.69 -1.81 1.38
CA GLY A 45 16.84 -1.86 0.46
C GLY A 45 16.42 -2.10 -0.98
N ILE A 46 15.50 -3.03 -1.19
CA ILE A 46 14.99 -3.35 -2.53
C ILE A 46 14.23 -2.16 -3.12
N MET A 47 13.34 -1.55 -2.33
CA MET A 47 12.56 -0.41 -2.79
C MET A 47 13.45 0.81 -3.10
N LYS A 48 14.49 1.00 -2.31
CA LYS A 48 15.47 2.07 -2.56
C LYS A 48 16.16 1.83 -3.90
N ASN A 49 16.61 0.60 -4.15
CA ASN A 49 17.24 0.22 -5.41
C ASN A 49 16.31 0.42 -6.60
N ASP A 50 15.03 0.14 -6.42
CA ASP A 50 14.03 0.27 -7.47
C ASP A 50 13.57 1.72 -7.70
N GLY A 51 14.10 2.67 -6.92
CA GLY A 51 13.78 4.08 -7.09
C GLY A 51 12.43 4.48 -6.53
N LEU A 52 11.87 3.68 -5.63
CA LEU A 52 10.54 3.94 -5.07
C LEU A 52 10.60 4.77 -3.78
N ILE A 53 11.71 4.68 -3.07
CA ILE A 53 11.91 5.43 -1.83
C ILE A 53 13.33 5.97 -1.76
N GLU A 54 13.50 6.97 -0.91
CA GLU A 54 14.80 7.51 -0.54
C GLU A 54 14.92 7.40 0.98
N VAL A 55 16.15 7.16 1.46
CA VAL A 55 16.42 7.09 2.88
C VAL A 55 17.44 8.17 3.23
N SER A 56 17.07 9.09 4.11
CA SER A 56 17.94 10.19 4.51
C SER A 56 19.01 9.72 5.51
N LYS A 57 19.93 10.62 5.83
CA LYS A 57 21.02 10.34 6.78
C LYS A 57 20.48 9.93 8.16
N ASN A 58 19.36 10.50 8.57
CA ASN A 58 18.75 10.17 9.86
C ASN A 58 17.75 9.01 9.73
N ARG A 59 17.86 8.24 8.64
CA ARG A 59 17.08 7.02 8.39
C ARG A 59 15.59 7.26 8.18
N THR A 60 15.20 8.47 7.82
CA THR A 60 13.81 8.76 7.47
C THR A 60 13.55 8.28 6.05
N ILE A 61 12.46 7.54 5.88
CA ILE A 61 12.03 7.01 4.59
C ILE A 61 11.09 8.01 3.93
N GLN A 62 11.35 8.32 2.67
CA GLN A 62 10.49 9.19 1.89
C GLN A 62 10.17 8.53 0.56
N LEU A 63 8.91 8.66 0.12
CA LEU A 63 8.52 8.16 -1.18
C LEU A 63 9.07 9.10 -2.26
N THR A 64 9.62 8.50 -3.32
CA THR A 64 9.95 9.26 -4.53
C THR A 64 8.64 9.55 -5.26
N ASP A 65 8.70 10.35 -6.31
CA ASP A 65 7.52 10.60 -7.13
C ASP A 65 6.95 9.31 -7.68
N LEU A 66 7.82 8.40 -8.12
CA LEU A 66 7.41 7.09 -8.62
C LEU A 66 6.76 6.26 -7.51
N GLY A 67 7.37 6.21 -6.34
CA GLY A 67 6.85 5.46 -5.20
C GLY A 67 5.52 6.02 -4.72
N ARG A 68 5.39 7.33 -4.66
CA ARG A 68 4.15 7.98 -4.25
C ARG A 68 3.01 7.66 -5.22
N LYS A 69 3.28 7.75 -6.51
CA LYS A 69 2.28 7.45 -7.53
C LYS A 69 1.79 6.01 -7.40
N LYS A 70 2.72 5.08 -7.20
CA LYS A 70 2.37 3.68 -7.03
C LYS A 70 1.56 3.46 -5.75
N ALA A 71 1.97 4.09 -4.66
CA ALA A 71 1.26 3.99 -3.37
C ALA A 71 -0.15 4.56 -3.46
N GLU A 72 -0.30 5.72 -4.11
CA GLU A 72 -1.60 6.35 -4.28
C GLU A 72 -2.53 5.50 -5.14
N ASN A 73 -1.99 4.84 -6.15
CA ASN A 73 -2.75 3.93 -7.00
C ASN A 73 -3.32 2.78 -6.18
N VAL A 74 -2.49 2.18 -5.34
CA VAL A 74 -2.92 1.07 -4.47
C VAL A 74 -3.98 1.57 -3.48
N PHE A 75 -3.76 2.72 -2.89
CA PHE A 75 -4.70 3.31 -1.94
C PHE A 75 -6.06 3.60 -2.60
N ALA A 76 -6.04 4.13 -3.81
CA ALA A 76 -7.28 4.41 -4.56
C ALA A 76 -8.04 3.13 -4.88
N ARG A 77 -7.32 2.05 -5.23
CA ARG A 77 -7.95 0.75 -5.48
C ARG A 77 -8.60 0.21 -4.22
N HIS A 78 -7.91 0.32 -3.09
CA HIS A 78 -8.46 -0.12 -1.81
C HIS A 78 -9.77 0.61 -1.49
N LYS A 79 -9.74 1.91 -1.61
CA LYS A 79 -10.90 2.76 -1.31
C LYS A 79 -12.08 2.41 -2.21
N PHE A 80 -11.83 2.27 -3.50
CA PHE A 80 -12.89 1.96 -4.47
C PHE A 80 -13.49 0.58 -4.23
N ILE A 81 -12.64 -0.44 -4.02
CA ILE A 81 -13.12 -1.80 -3.78
C ILE A 81 -13.92 -1.86 -2.48
N THR A 82 -13.47 -1.16 -1.44
CA THR A 82 -14.21 -1.07 -0.18
C THR A 82 -15.63 -0.55 -0.44
N GLU A 83 -15.74 0.53 -1.21
CA GLU A 83 -17.04 1.12 -1.52
C GLU A 83 -17.94 0.16 -2.30
N VAL A 84 -17.36 -0.57 -3.27
CA VAL A 84 -18.11 -1.57 -4.04
C VAL A 84 -18.66 -2.66 -3.13
N LEU A 85 -17.82 -3.19 -2.24
CA LEU A 85 -18.22 -4.24 -1.32
C LEU A 85 -19.30 -3.77 -0.35
N MET A 86 -19.23 -2.53 0.08
CA MET A 86 -20.29 -1.95 0.92
C MET A 86 -21.61 -1.82 0.17
N LYS A 87 -21.55 -1.48 -1.12
CA LYS A 87 -22.75 -1.37 -1.95
C LYS A 87 -23.46 -2.70 -2.11
N ILE A 88 -22.72 -3.79 -2.12
CA ILE A 88 -23.34 -5.12 -2.25
C ILE A 88 -23.70 -5.74 -0.89
N GLY A 89 -23.54 -5.00 0.18
CA GLY A 89 -24.08 -5.36 1.48
C GLY A 89 -23.11 -5.68 2.60
N LEU A 90 -21.79 -5.58 2.37
CA LEU A 90 -20.84 -5.84 3.44
C LEU A 90 -20.77 -4.63 4.39
N GLU A 91 -20.57 -4.90 5.67
CA GLU A 91 -20.28 -3.85 6.63
C GLU A 91 -18.88 -3.31 6.35
N ARG A 92 -18.62 -2.06 6.78
CA ARG A 92 -17.37 -1.38 6.49
C ARG A 92 -16.14 -2.19 6.90
N ALA A 93 -16.13 -2.77 8.11
CA ALA A 93 -14.97 -3.54 8.58
C ALA A 93 -14.68 -4.73 7.69
N ALA A 94 -15.72 -5.48 7.32
CA ALA A 94 -15.56 -6.63 6.42
C ALA A 94 -15.16 -6.18 5.02
N ALA A 95 -15.72 -5.08 4.55
CA ALA A 95 -15.40 -4.55 3.23
C ALA A 95 -13.92 -4.13 3.15
N GLU A 96 -13.43 -3.45 4.16
CA GLU A 96 -12.03 -3.01 4.21
C GLU A 96 -11.08 -4.20 4.26
N GLU A 97 -11.39 -5.21 5.07
CA GLU A 97 -10.57 -6.40 5.16
C GLU A 97 -10.48 -7.14 3.84
N ASN A 98 -11.63 -7.32 3.18
CA ASN A 98 -11.66 -8.01 1.89
C ASN A 98 -11.01 -7.18 0.79
N ALA A 99 -11.21 -5.88 0.80
CA ALA A 99 -10.57 -4.99 -0.17
C ALA A 99 -9.05 -5.07 -0.05
N CYS A 100 -8.54 -5.13 1.17
CA CYS A 100 -7.10 -5.23 1.41
C CYS A 100 -6.52 -6.50 0.77
N ARG A 101 -7.28 -7.59 0.77
CA ARG A 101 -6.84 -8.83 0.13
C ARG A 101 -6.95 -8.76 -1.39
N ILE A 102 -8.04 -8.22 -1.89
CA ILE A 102 -8.34 -8.18 -3.33
C ILE A 102 -7.42 -7.22 -4.08
N GLU A 103 -7.14 -6.06 -3.50
CA GLU A 103 -6.45 -4.98 -4.21
C GLU A 103 -5.06 -5.35 -4.72
N HIS A 104 -4.42 -6.31 -4.08
CA HIS A 104 -3.05 -6.71 -4.45
C HIS A 104 -3.01 -7.85 -5.46
N VAL A 105 -4.12 -8.55 -5.65
CA VAL A 105 -4.16 -9.73 -6.53
C VAL A 105 -5.05 -9.54 -7.76
N ILE A 106 -5.94 -8.57 -7.74
CA ILE A 106 -6.84 -8.30 -8.85
C ILE A 106 -6.04 -7.71 -10.03
N THR A 107 -6.34 -8.17 -11.24
CA THR A 107 -5.67 -7.61 -12.42
C THR A 107 -6.17 -6.21 -12.70
N GLN A 108 -5.37 -5.42 -13.41
CA GLN A 108 -5.78 -4.07 -13.81
C GLN A 108 -7.03 -4.14 -14.69
N GLU A 109 -7.09 -5.13 -15.58
CA GLU A 109 -8.24 -5.34 -16.45
C GLU A 109 -9.52 -5.54 -15.64
N ALA A 110 -9.45 -6.41 -14.63
CA ALA A 110 -10.61 -6.69 -13.78
C ALA A 110 -11.02 -5.46 -12.98
N PHE A 111 -10.02 -4.75 -12.43
CA PHE A 111 -10.29 -3.53 -11.67
C PHE A 111 -10.97 -2.47 -12.54
N ASP A 112 -10.47 -2.27 -13.76
CA ASP A 112 -11.04 -1.30 -14.69
C ASP A 112 -12.50 -1.65 -15.04
N ALA A 113 -12.78 -2.94 -15.22
CA ALA A 113 -14.15 -3.40 -15.51
C ALA A 113 -15.09 -3.11 -14.36
N ILE A 114 -14.65 -3.38 -13.13
CA ILE A 114 -15.45 -3.11 -11.94
C ILE A 114 -15.70 -1.61 -11.80
N GLN A 115 -14.66 -0.82 -12.01
CA GLN A 115 -14.75 0.64 -11.90
C GLN A 115 -15.72 1.20 -12.94
N LYS A 116 -15.69 0.67 -14.16
CA LYS A 116 -16.60 1.09 -15.22
C LYS A 116 -18.05 0.79 -14.87
N TYR A 117 -18.30 -0.35 -14.26
CA TYR A 117 -19.65 -0.78 -13.90
C TYR A 117 -20.21 -0.03 -12.69
N PHE A 118 -19.42 0.07 -11.62
CA PHE A 118 -19.88 0.63 -10.35
C PHE A 118 -19.55 2.11 -10.16
N GLY A 119 -18.62 2.63 -10.92
CA GLY A 119 -18.12 4.01 -10.75
C GLY A 119 -18.97 5.08 -11.42
N LYS A 120 -20.13 4.73 -11.91
CA LYS A 120 -21.02 5.69 -12.61
C LYS A 120 -21.78 6.58 -11.63
#